data_72d209d065b5866cd4ce8c302ddc8475
#
_entry.id   72d209d065b5866cd4ce8c302ddc8475
#
_cell.length_a   1.000
_cell.length_b   1.000
_cell.length_c   1.000
_cell.angle_alpha   90.00
_cell.angle_beta   90.00
_cell.angle_gamma   90.00
#
_symmetry.space_group_name_H-M   'P 1'
#
loop_
_entity.id
_entity.type
_entity.pdbx_description
1 polymer ?
#
loop_
_entity_poly.entity_id
_entity_poly.type
_entity_poly.pdbx_seq_one_letter_code
_entity_poly.pdbx_strand_id
1 'polypeptide(L)'
;IDSRMQRYAEEAVEEHLGHYLQPRFFAEKKGRSYAPFSRSITKEEREGILERAMKQSDRYRAMKQAGASDERIRQAFVTPVEMQVFSYDGMIDTIMSPMDSIRYQKSFLRTGFMSMDPHTGHVKAYVGGPDFEHFQYNMVSVGRRQIGSTVKPFLYTLAMEEGFTPCDMFLNEQPTLITDCLLYTSDAADEAR
;
A
#
# COMPACT_ATOMS: atom_id res chain seq x y z
N ILE A 1 7.90 7.63 21.62
CA ILE A 1 6.93 6.52 21.55
C ILE A 1 6.42 6.20 22.94
N ASP A 2 5.13 6.06 23.11
CA ASP A 2 4.48 5.52 24.30
C ASP A 2 4.20 4.02 24.05
N SER A 3 4.77 3.15 24.89
CA SER A 3 4.69 1.70 24.67
C SER A 3 3.28 1.11 24.73
N ARG A 4 2.37 1.72 25.50
CA ARG A 4 0.97 1.29 25.55
C ARG A 4 0.22 1.70 24.29
N MET A 5 0.41 2.94 23.84
CA MET A 5 -0.19 3.44 22.59
C MET A 5 0.37 2.67 21.39
N GLN A 6 1.66 2.36 21.38
CA GLN A 6 2.27 1.54 20.34
C GLN A 6 1.61 0.16 20.25
N ARG A 7 1.48 -0.52 21.39
CA ARG A 7 0.83 -1.84 21.44
C ARG A 7 -0.64 -1.77 20.96
N TYR A 8 -1.40 -0.78 21.41
CA TYR A 8 -2.78 -0.63 20.94
C TYR A 8 -2.86 -0.35 19.43
N ALA A 9 -1.91 0.38 18.87
CA ALA A 9 -1.86 0.62 17.44
C ALA A 9 -1.55 -0.66 16.65
N GLU A 10 -0.63 -1.47 17.14
CA GLU A 10 -0.28 -2.77 16.53
C GLU A 10 -1.44 -3.75 16.62
N GLU A 11 -2.04 -3.90 17.80
CA GLU A 11 -3.24 -4.73 18.01
C GLU A 11 -4.41 -4.30 17.11
N ALA A 12 -4.67 -3.00 16.99
CA ALA A 12 -5.73 -2.48 16.12
C ALA A 12 -5.46 -2.73 14.63
N VAL A 13 -4.20 -2.65 14.20
CA VAL A 13 -3.80 -2.98 12.82
C VAL A 13 -3.98 -4.48 12.57
N GLU A 14 -3.54 -5.33 13.48
CA GLU A 14 -3.69 -6.78 13.36
C GLU A 14 -5.17 -7.19 13.31
N GLU A 15 -5.98 -6.71 14.25
CA GLU A 15 -7.41 -7.02 14.32
C GLU A 15 -8.17 -6.54 13.09
N HIS A 16 -8.00 -5.26 12.72
CA HIS A 16 -8.79 -4.69 11.63
C HIS A 16 -8.24 -5.07 10.26
N LEU A 17 -6.95 -4.95 10.04
CA LEU A 17 -6.34 -5.27 8.74
C LEU A 17 -6.22 -6.78 8.55
N GLY A 18 -5.66 -7.49 9.54
CA GLY A 18 -5.36 -8.92 9.47
C GLY A 18 -6.62 -9.78 9.52
N HIS A 19 -7.40 -9.64 10.56
CA HIS A 19 -8.53 -10.57 10.80
C HIS A 19 -9.86 -10.11 10.18
N TYR A 20 -10.02 -8.83 9.84
CA TYR A 20 -11.26 -8.35 9.22
C TYR A 20 -11.13 -8.06 7.73
N LEU A 21 -10.17 -7.23 7.28
CA LEU A 21 -10.06 -6.81 5.88
C LEU A 21 -9.36 -7.86 5.01
N GLN A 22 -8.29 -8.46 5.48
CA GLN A 22 -7.49 -9.39 4.70
C GLN A 22 -8.27 -10.63 4.21
N PRO A 23 -9.05 -11.33 5.03
CA PRO A 23 -9.87 -12.45 4.58
C PRO A 23 -10.90 -12.04 3.52
N ARG A 24 -11.50 -10.86 3.66
CA ARG A 24 -12.45 -10.31 2.67
C ARG A 24 -11.78 -10.00 1.34
N PHE A 25 -10.58 -9.42 1.39
CA PHE A 25 -9.78 -9.17 0.20
C PHE A 25 -9.42 -10.48 -0.51
N PHE A 26 -8.98 -11.50 0.22
CA PHE A 26 -8.72 -12.81 -0.36
C PHE A 26 -9.97 -13.42 -0.99
N ALA A 27 -11.12 -13.34 -0.32
CA ALA A 27 -12.38 -13.84 -0.85
C ALA A 27 -12.80 -13.10 -2.14
N GLU A 28 -12.69 -11.76 -2.17
CA GLU A 28 -12.98 -10.94 -3.36
C GLU A 28 -12.08 -11.29 -4.55
N LYS A 29 -10.79 -11.52 -4.27
CA LYS A 29 -9.78 -11.79 -5.32
C LYS A 29 -9.73 -13.26 -5.75
N LYS A 30 -10.39 -14.16 -5.03
CA LYS A 30 -10.39 -15.60 -5.33
C LYS A 30 -10.88 -15.87 -6.76
N GLY A 31 -10.09 -16.60 -7.53
CA GLY A 31 -10.43 -16.97 -8.92
C GLY A 31 -10.30 -15.85 -9.95
N ARG A 32 -9.84 -14.66 -9.55
CA ARG A 32 -9.60 -13.54 -10.49
C ARG A 32 -8.22 -13.68 -11.15
N SER A 33 -8.17 -13.68 -12.47
CA SER A 33 -6.91 -13.81 -13.24
C SER A 33 -5.93 -12.65 -13.04
N TYR A 34 -6.43 -11.50 -12.60
CA TYR A 34 -5.62 -10.32 -12.32
C TYR A 34 -5.13 -10.23 -10.86
N ALA A 35 -5.63 -11.11 -9.97
CA ALA A 35 -5.24 -11.09 -8.56
C ALA A 35 -3.72 -11.25 -8.38
N PRO A 36 -3.15 -10.59 -7.37
CA PRO A 36 -3.76 -9.70 -6.38
C PRO A 36 -3.93 -8.24 -6.83
N PHE A 37 -3.59 -7.94 -8.06
CA PHE A 37 -3.51 -6.58 -8.58
C PHE A 37 -4.89 -5.96 -8.86
N SER A 38 -4.90 -4.68 -9.25
CA SER A 38 -6.10 -4.00 -9.74
C SER A 38 -6.52 -4.55 -11.10
N ARG A 39 -7.82 -4.54 -11.36
CA ARG A 39 -8.39 -4.85 -12.69
C ARG A 39 -7.89 -3.90 -13.80
N SER A 40 -7.55 -2.67 -13.44
CA SER A 40 -7.07 -1.63 -14.38
C SER A 40 -5.64 -1.84 -14.87
N ILE A 41 -4.86 -2.71 -14.20
CA ILE A 41 -3.47 -2.99 -14.57
C ILE A 41 -3.43 -4.04 -15.68
N THR A 42 -2.72 -3.77 -16.76
CA THR A 42 -2.58 -4.69 -17.89
C THR A 42 -1.82 -5.96 -17.51
N LYS A 43 -1.87 -6.98 -18.36
CA LYS A 43 -1.15 -8.24 -18.13
C LYS A 43 0.36 -8.00 -18.13
N GLU A 44 0.85 -7.20 -19.07
CA GLU A 44 2.26 -6.87 -19.24
C GLU A 44 2.81 -6.10 -18.02
N GLU A 45 2.05 -5.16 -17.50
CA GLU A 45 2.42 -4.43 -16.28
C GLU A 45 2.50 -5.36 -15.06
N ARG A 46 1.54 -6.28 -14.92
CA ARG A 46 1.57 -7.29 -13.83
C ARG A 46 2.79 -8.19 -13.91
N GLU A 47 3.09 -8.70 -15.10
CA GLU A 47 4.28 -9.53 -15.34
C GLU A 47 5.55 -8.74 -15.04
N GLY A 48 5.64 -7.48 -15.46
CA GLY A 48 6.75 -6.60 -15.14
C GLY A 48 6.92 -6.32 -13.64
N ILE A 49 5.83 -6.19 -12.88
CA ILE A 49 5.88 -6.06 -11.42
C ILE A 49 6.41 -7.34 -10.77
N LEU A 50 5.95 -8.50 -11.22
CA LEU A 50 6.38 -9.80 -10.69
C LEU A 50 7.84 -10.08 -11.05
N GLU A 51 8.27 -9.77 -12.25
CA GLU A 51 9.66 -9.95 -12.67
C GLU A 51 10.61 -9.05 -11.87
N ARG A 52 10.25 -7.78 -11.63
CA ARG A 52 11.02 -6.89 -10.74
C ARG A 52 11.12 -7.47 -9.32
N ALA A 53 10.01 -7.96 -8.77
CA ALA A 53 10.02 -8.56 -7.45
C ALA A 53 10.86 -9.85 -7.39
N MET A 54 10.80 -10.68 -8.42
CA MET A 54 11.68 -11.84 -8.57
C MET A 54 13.16 -11.43 -8.53
N LYS A 55 13.55 -10.46 -9.34
CA LYS A 55 14.95 -9.96 -9.40
C LYS A 55 15.43 -9.33 -8.09
N GLN A 56 14.53 -8.80 -7.28
CA GLN A 56 14.83 -8.23 -5.96
C GLN A 56 14.90 -9.27 -4.85
N SER A 57 14.47 -10.51 -5.08
CA SER A 57 14.47 -11.56 -4.06
C SER A 57 15.88 -12.08 -3.76
N ASP A 58 16.09 -12.51 -2.53
CA ASP A 58 17.38 -13.10 -2.11
C ASP A 58 17.69 -14.38 -2.87
N ARG A 59 16.68 -15.18 -3.16
CA ARG A 59 16.81 -16.39 -4.00
C ARG A 59 17.41 -16.06 -5.37
N TYR A 60 16.89 -15.02 -6.05
CA TYR A 60 17.43 -14.59 -7.34
C TYR A 60 18.89 -14.15 -7.22
N ARG A 61 19.20 -13.32 -6.23
CA ARG A 61 20.56 -12.84 -5.99
C ARG A 61 21.54 -13.97 -5.71
N ALA A 62 21.16 -14.91 -4.83
CA ALA A 62 21.98 -16.07 -4.52
C ALA A 62 22.25 -16.96 -5.75
N MET A 63 21.23 -17.22 -6.57
CA MET A 63 21.38 -18.00 -7.80
C MET A 63 22.27 -17.28 -8.82
N LYS A 64 22.15 -15.96 -8.96
CA LYS A 64 23.02 -15.16 -9.83
C LYS A 64 24.48 -15.17 -9.36
N GLN A 65 24.71 -15.03 -8.07
CA GLN A 65 26.05 -15.12 -7.49
C GLN A 65 26.69 -16.51 -7.69
N ALA A 66 25.85 -17.56 -7.67
CA ALA A 66 26.27 -18.94 -7.96
C ALA A 66 26.48 -19.20 -9.46
N GLY A 67 26.35 -18.20 -10.34
CA GLY A 67 26.59 -18.34 -11.79
C GLY A 67 25.45 -19.03 -12.55
N ALA A 68 24.25 -19.12 -11.99
CA ALA A 68 23.13 -19.75 -12.69
C ALA A 68 22.68 -18.92 -13.90
N SER A 69 22.35 -19.59 -15.02
CA SER A 69 21.77 -18.96 -16.20
C SER A 69 20.37 -18.41 -15.90
N ASP A 70 19.94 -17.41 -16.67
CA ASP A 70 18.59 -16.84 -16.52
C ASP A 70 17.48 -17.87 -16.71
N GLU A 71 17.70 -18.82 -17.61
CA GLU A 71 16.76 -19.89 -17.89
C GLU A 71 16.60 -20.83 -16.69
N ARG A 72 17.72 -21.23 -16.07
CA ARG A 72 17.74 -22.04 -14.84
C ARG A 72 17.07 -21.31 -13.67
N ILE A 73 17.30 -20.01 -13.55
CA ILE A 73 16.65 -19.19 -12.50
C ILE A 73 15.13 -19.16 -12.74
N ARG A 74 14.67 -18.87 -13.97
CA ARG A 74 13.23 -18.86 -14.29
C ARG A 74 12.59 -20.22 -13.99
N GLN A 75 13.24 -21.31 -14.36
CA GLN A 75 12.74 -22.66 -14.05
C GLN A 75 12.63 -22.89 -12.53
N ALA A 76 13.61 -22.47 -11.75
CA ALA A 76 13.59 -22.59 -10.30
C ALA A 76 12.47 -21.75 -9.64
N PHE A 77 12.05 -20.65 -10.27
CA PHE A 77 10.96 -19.81 -9.77
C PHE A 77 9.56 -20.36 -10.08
N VAL A 78 9.42 -21.25 -11.04
CA VAL A 78 8.12 -21.90 -11.35
C VAL A 78 8.01 -23.32 -10.77
N THR A 79 9.11 -23.88 -10.28
CA THR A 79 9.11 -25.21 -9.66
C THR A 79 8.64 -25.10 -8.21
N PRO A 80 7.60 -25.86 -7.80
CA PRO A 80 7.16 -25.88 -6.42
C PRO A 80 8.24 -26.41 -5.47
N VAL A 81 8.36 -25.78 -4.31
CA VAL A 81 9.27 -26.16 -3.23
C VAL A 81 8.59 -25.99 -1.88
N GLU A 82 9.03 -26.74 -0.90
CA GLU A 82 8.60 -26.53 0.49
C GLU A 82 9.10 -25.18 0.97
N MET A 83 8.22 -24.40 1.61
CA MET A 83 8.55 -23.09 2.15
C MET A 83 7.57 -22.71 3.27
N GLN A 84 8.00 -21.76 4.09
CA GLN A 84 7.15 -21.09 5.04
C GLN A 84 6.70 -19.76 4.47
N VAL A 85 5.44 -19.43 4.66
CA VAL A 85 4.85 -18.15 4.25
C VAL A 85 4.14 -17.48 5.42
N PHE A 86 4.15 -16.16 5.43
CA PHE A 86 3.51 -15.36 6.45
C PHE A 86 1.98 -15.51 6.42
N SER A 87 1.37 -15.58 7.59
CA SER A 87 -0.04 -15.28 7.81
C SER A 87 -0.20 -14.52 9.13
N TYR A 88 -1.35 -13.88 9.35
CA TYR A 88 -1.63 -13.22 10.61
C TYR A 88 -1.82 -14.21 11.79
N ASP A 89 -2.06 -15.48 11.50
CA ASP A 89 -2.18 -16.56 12.49
C ASP A 89 -0.84 -17.31 12.71
N GLY A 90 0.25 -16.78 12.18
CA GLY A 90 1.59 -17.39 12.25
C GLY A 90 2.10 -17.89 10.89
N MET A 91 3.32 -18.42 10.88
CA MET A 91 3.93 -18.96 9.66
C MET A 91 3.24 -20.27 9.23
N ILE A 92 2.98 -20.40 7.94
CA ILE A 92 2.33 -21.59 7.35
C ILE A 92 3.33 -22.34 6.50
N ASP A 93 3.51 -23.63 6.80
CA ASP A 93 4.27 -24.56 5.94
C ASP A 93 3.43 -24.92 4.70
N THR A 94 3.99 -24.74 3.53
CA THR A 94 3.28 -24.96 2.27
C THR A 94 4.24 -25.36 1.15
N ILE A 95 3.67 -25.95 0.09
CA ILE A 95 4.38 -26.27 -1.15
C ILE A 95 3.84 -25.38 -2.24
N MET A 96 4.66 -24.44 -2.70
CA MET A 96 4.31 -23.55 -3.81
C MET A 96 5.55 -23.12 -4.59
N SER A 97 5.34 -22.57 -5.79
CA SER A 97 6.48 -22.00 -6.52
C SER A 97 6.95 -20.69 -5.87
N PRO A 98 8.25 -20.35 -5.96
CA PRO A 98 8.73 -19.05 -5.49
C PRO A 98 8.03 -17.86 -6.16
N MET A 99 7.55 -17.99 -7.39
CA MET A 99 6.76 -16.98 -8.05
C MET A 99 5.37 -16.83 -7.41
N ASP A 100 4.75 -17.95 -7.01
CA ASP A 100 3.45 -17.90 -6.32
C ASP A 100 3.59 -17.35 -4.90
N SER A 101 4.72 -17.60 -4.21
CA SER A 101 4.99 -16.97 -2.91
C SER A 101 5.13 -15.45 -3.04
N ILE A 102 5.74 -14.94 -4.12
CA ILE A 102 5.79 -13.51 -4.41
C ILE A 102 4.37 -12.95 -4.65
N ARG A 103 3.52 -13.65 -5.40
CA ARG A 103 2.12 -13.24 -5.61
C ARG A 103 1.35 -13.24 -4.29
N TYR A 104 1.53 -14.27 -3.49
CA TYR A 104 0.93 -14.40 -2.17
C TYR A 104 1.33 -13.24 -1.26
N GLN A 105 2.62 -12.92 -1.16
CA GLN A 105 3.10 -11.78 -0.38
C GLN A 105 2.55 -10.44 -0.88
N LYS A 106 2.37 -10.29 -2.20
CA LYS A 106 1.74 -9.09 -2.78
C LYS A 106 0.23 -9.01 -2.55
N SER A 107 -0.40 -10.08 -2.12
CA SER A 107 -1.82 -10.13 -1.78
C SER A 107 -2.13 -9.57 -0.37
N PHE A 108 -1.11 -9.31 0.45
CA PHE A 108 -1.31 -8.69 1.75
C PHE A 108 -1.56 -7.19 1.62
N LEU A 109 -2.62 -6.74 2.26
CA LEU A 109 -2.95 -5.33 2.37
C LEU A 109 -1.85 -4.59 3.14
N ARG A 110 -1.64 -3.35 2.80
CA ARG A 110 -0.63 -2.49 3.42
C ARG A 110 -1.31 -1.36 4.16
N THR A 111 -0.77 -1.02 5.32
CA THR A 111 -1.22 0.11 6.11
C THR A 111 -0.04 0.86 6.68
N GLY A 112 -0.28 2.12 7.04
CA GLY A 112 0.59 2.91 7.88
C GLY A 112 -0.27 3.66 8.89
N PHE A 113 0.14 3.68 10.14
CA PHE A 113 -0.54 4.40 11.21
C PHE A 113 0.47 5.20 12.02
N MET A 114 0.14 6.44 12.34
CA MET A 114 0.94 7.29 13.21
C MET A 114 0.03 8.10 14.12
N SER A 115 0.37 8.15 15.40
CA SER A 115 -0.27 9.02 16.38
C SER A 115 0.74 10.02 16.92
N MET A 116 0.35 11.30 16.95
CA MET A 116 1.17 12.40 17.44
C MET A 116 0.44 13.18 18.52
N ASP A 117 1.19 13.72 19.44
CA ASP A 117 0.72 14.73 20.37
C ASP A 117 0.56 16.07 19.64
N PRO A 118 -0.64 16.67 19.59
CA PRO A 118 -0.89 17.87 18.80
C PRO A 118 -0.18 19.12 19.36
N HIS A 119 0.20 19.13 20.64
CA HIS A 119 0.86 20.28 21.26
C HIS A 119 2.38 20.24 21.12
N THR A 120 2.97 19.05 21.17
CA THR A 120 4.42 18.90 21.18
C THR A 120 4.98 18.37 19.85
N GLY A 121 4.13 17.82 18.98
CA GLY A 121 4.54 17.13 17.75
C GLY A 121 5.23 15.78 18.00
N HIS A 122 5.29 15.31 19.25
CA HIS A 122 5.95 14.05 19.56
C HIS A 122 5.15 12.85 19.07
N VAL A 123 5.79 11.97 18.32
CA VAL A 123 5.18 10.71 17.88
C VAL A 123 4.99 9.77 19.09
N LYS A 124 3.76 9.36 19.33
CA LYS A 124 3.35 8.47 20.43
C LYS A 124 3.25 7.02 20.00
N ALA A 125 2.75 6.76 18.79
CA ALA A 125 2.71 5.43 18.20
C ALA A 125 3.03 5.49 16.71
N TYR A 126 3.64 4.45 16.16
CA TYR A 126 4.11 4.39 14.78
C TYR A 126 4.09 2.96 14.26
N VAL A 127 3.21 2.68 13.30
CA VAL A 127 3.11 1.39 12.62
C VAL A 127 3.35 1.61 11.13
N GLY A 128 4.51 1.20 10.64
CA GLY A 128 4.92 1.40 9.25
C GLY A 128 4.37 0.36 8.27
N GLY A 129 3.83 -0.73 8.77
CA GLY A 129 3.30 -1.85 7.97
C GLY A 129 2.64 -2.90 8.85
N PRO A 130 2.04 -3.95 8.25
CA PRO A 130 1.32 -4.97 8.99
C PRO A 130 2.22 -5.83 9.90
N ASP A 131 3.47 -6.03 9.50
CA ASP A 131 4.48 -6.78 10.22
C ASP A 131 5.86 -6.33 9.73
N PHE A 132 6.78 -6.00 10.64
CA PHE A 132 8.08 -5.46 10.26
C PHE A 132 9.04 -6.53 9.73
N GLU A 133 8.96 -7.75 10.24
CA GLU A 133 9.86 -8.84 9.83
C GLU A 133 9.65 -9.22 8.36
N HIS A 134 8.38 -9.28 7.93
CA HIS A 134 8.00 -9.74 6.60
C HIS A 134 7.73 -8.59 5.62
N PHE A 135 7.43 -7.37 6.12
CA PHE A 135 7.00 -6.22 5.32
C PHE A 135 7.70 -4.93 5.71
N GLN A 136 8.98 -4.82 5.37
CA GLN A 136 9.84 -3.70 5.78
C GLN A 136 9.53 -2.36 5.08
N TYR A 137 8.69 -2.35 4.04
CA TYR A 137 8.34 -1.10 3.34
C TYR A 137 7.46 -0.22 4.23
N ASN A 138 8.00 0.92 4.64
CA ASN A 138 7.34 1.85 5.56
C ASN A 138 6.29 2.69 4.85
N MET A 139 5.01 2.40 5.13
CA MET A 139 3.88 3.09 4.52
C MET A 139 3.66 4.49 5.06
N VAL A 140 4.16 4.82 6.26
CA VAL A 140 4.03 6.16 6.86
C VAL A 140 5.01 7.15 6.25
N SER A 141 6.29 6.78 6.15
CA SER A 141 7.35 7.71 5.73
C SER A 141 7.72 7.61 4.24
N VAL A 142 7.53 6.43 3.62
CA VAL A 142 7.96 6.15 2.24
C VAL A 142 6.77 5.93 1.31
N GLY A 143 5.63 5.50 1.85
CA GLY A 143 4.42 5.22 1.08
C GLY A 143 3.90 6.45 0.35
N ARG A 144 3.82 6.39 -0.98
CA ARG A 144 3.24 7.46 -1.79
C ARG A 144 1.82 7.09 -2.18
N ARG A 145 0.89 7.99 -1.88
CA ARG A 145 -0.53 7.85 -2.19
C ARG A 145 -1.08 9.15 -2.76
N GLN A 146 -2.15 9.07 -3.52
CA GLN A 146 -2.91 10.24 -3.92
C GLN A 146 -3.48 10.90 -2.66
N ILE A 147 -3.22 12.19 -2.49
CA ILE A 147 -3.55 12.91 -1.27
C ILE A 147 -5.07 13.08 -1.10
N GLY A 148 -5.80 13.30 -2.20
CA GLY A 148 -7.25 13.49 -2.19
C GLY A 148 -7.68 14.55 -1.17
N SER A 149 -8.80 14.32 -0.50
CA SER A 149 -9.36 15.24 0.50
C SER A 149 -8.52 15.43 1.75
N THR A 150 -7.47 14.66 1.97
CA THR A 150 -6.57 14.88 3.12
C THR A 150 -5.73 16.15 3.00
N VAL A 151 -5.70 16.79 1.83
CA VAL A 151 -5.10 18.11 1.63
C VAL A 151 -5.94 19.25 2.22
N LYS A 152 -7.25 19.05 2.42
CA LYS A 152 -8.18 20.12 2.85
C LYS A 152 -7.77 20.85 4.14
N PRO A 153 -7.31 20.18 5.21
CA PRO A 153 -6.84 20.89 6.40
C PRO A 153 -5.75 21.93 6.10
N PHE A 154 -4.81 21.58 5.22
CA PHE A 154 -3.74 22.50 4.82
C PHE A 154 -4.26 23.68 4.00
N LEU A 155 -5.18 23.42 3.06
CA LEU A 155 -5.81 24.47 2.26
C LEU A 155 -6.65 25.42 3.11
N TYR A 156 -7.42 24.90 4.07
CA TYR A 156 -8.21 25.74 4.96
C TYR A 156 -7.34 26.54 5.94
N THR A 157 -6.23 25.97 6.42
CA THR A 157 -5.27 26.71 7.23
C THR A 157 -4.71 27.91 6.45
N LEU A 158 -4.27 27.68 5.22
CA LEU A 158 -3.78 28.74 4.34
C LEU A 158 -4.87 29.81 4.09
N ALA A 159 -6.09 29.39 3.79
CA ALA A 159 -7.20 30.31 3.58
C ALA A 159 -7.47 31.19 4.81
N MET A 160 -7.40 30.62 6.02
CA MET A 160 -7.55 31.39 7.26
C MET A 160 -6.39 32.37 7.48
N GLU A 161 -5.16 31.99 7.13
CA GLU A 161 -4.00 32.89 7.16
C GLU A 161 -4.17 34.08 6.20
N GLU A 162 -4.81 33.84 5.03
CA GLU A 162 -5.14 34.84 4.03
C GLU A 162 -6.41 35.68 4.40
N GLY A 163 -6.99 35.47 5.59
CA GLY A 163 -8.09 36.22 6.13
C GLY A 163 -9.48 35.68 5.87
N PHE A 164 -9.62 34.51 5.25
CA PHE A 164 -10.90 33.83 5.13
C PHE A 164 -11.37 33.29 6.49
N THR A 165 -12.68 33.21 6.65
CA THR A 165 -13.32 32.69 7.86
C THR A 165 -14.19 31.48 7.51
N PRO A 166 -14.52 30.59 8.47
CA PRO A 166 -15.45 29.48 8.24
C PRO A 166 -16.87 29.91 7.84
N CYS A 167 -17.18 31.22 7.99
CA CYS A 167 -18.47 31.80 7.64
C CYS A 167 -18.51 32.41 6.23
N ASP A 168 -17.38 32.44 5.53
CA ASP A 168 -17.35 32.98 4.17
C ASP A 168 -18.09 32.04 3.23
N MET A 169 -18.95 32.60 2.41
CA MET A 169 -19.77 31.86 1.47
C MET A 169 -19.24 32.02 0.04
N PHE A 170 -19.18 30.91 -0.68
CA PHE A 170 -18.84 30.90 -2.09
C PHE A 170 -20.01 30.33 -2.90
N LEU A 171 -20.17 30.83 -4.11
CA LEU A 171 -21.13 30.25 -5.03
C LEU A 171 -20.67 28.84 -5.42
N ASN A 172 -21.62 27.88 -5.41
CA ASN A 172 -21.35 26.51 -5.87
C ASN A 172 -21.41 26.47 -7.39
N GLU A 173 -20.47 27.17 -8.02
CA GLU A 173 -20.29 27.20 -9.48
C GLU A 173 -18.99 26.47 -9.82
N GLN A 174 -19.01 25.78 -10.97
CA GLN A 174 -17.81 25.12 -11.47
C GLN A 174 -16.76 26.15 -11.86
N PRO A 175 -15.61 26.23 -11.17
CA PRO A 175 -14.55 27.17 -11.53
C PRO A 175 -13.99 26.81 -12.90
N THR A 176 -13.99 27.77 -13.82
CA THR A 176 -13.35 27.64 -15.12
C THR A 176 -12.00 28.35 -15.07
N LEU A 177 -10.92 27.59 -15.10
CA LEU A 177 -9.58 28.14 -15.23
C LEU A 177 -9.20 28.15 -16.70
N ILE A 178 -9.05 29.36 -17.26
CA ILE A 178 -8.52 29.57 -18.59
C ILE A 178 -7.01 29.78 -18.46
N THR A 179 -6.23 28.78 -18.83
CA THR A 179 -4.79 28.92 -18.99
C THR A 179 -4.47 29.07 -20.48
N ASP A 180 -3.33 29.66 -20.81
CA ASP A 180 -2.94 30.00 -22.20
C ASP A 180 -2.98 28.85 -23.21
N CYS A 181 -3.17 27.61 -22.75
CA CYS A 181 -3.19 26.40 -23.59
C CYS A 181 -4.35 25.43 -23.34
N LEU A 182 -5.06 25.46 -22.21
CA LEU A 182 -6.06 24.44 -21.84
C LEU A 182 -7.18 25.04 -20.98
N LEU A 183 -8.43 24.65 -21.32
CA LEU A 183 -9.58 24.89 -20.48
C LEU A 183 -9.63 23.79 -19.41
N TYR A 184 -9.40 24.13 -18.15
CA TYR A 184 -9.54 23.22 -17.03
C TYR A 184 -10.90 23.42 -16.35
N THR A 185 -11.72 22.37 -16.38
CA THR A 185 -12.96 22.31 -15.58
C THR A 185 -12.76 21.24 -14.51
N SER A 186 -12.89 21.63 -13.26
CA SER A 186 -12.87 20.70 -12.12
C SER A 186 -14.32 20.29 -11.85
N ASP A 187 -14.65 19.01 -12.05
CA ASP A 187 -15.92 18.45 -11.62
C ASP A 187 -15.78 17.89 -10.19
N ALA A 188 -16.14 18.72 -9.21
CA ALA A 188 -16.13 18.31 -7.79
C ALA A 188 -17.25 17.30 -7.45
N ALA A 189 -18.17 17.00 -8.39
CA ALA A 189 -19.27 16.07 -8.16
C ALA A 189 -18.87 14.60 -8.35
N ASP A 190 -17.77 14.31 -9.01
CA ASP A 190 -17.30 12.93 -9.26
C ASP A 190 -16.52 12.32 -8.08
N GLU A 191 -16.13 13.10 -7.09
CA GLU A 191 -15.46 12.60 -5.87
C GLU A 191 -16.43 12.07 -4.79
N ALA A 192 -17.75 12.21 -5.00
CA ALA A 192 -18.78 11.82 -4.03
C ALA A 192 -19.49 10.49 -4.35
N ARG A 193 -18.91 9.64 -5.22
CA ARG A 193 -19.44 8.30 -5.52
C ARG A 193 -18.52 7.17 -5.11
#